data_5d5ca63967f36fd6f12b06a61b20fdbf
#
_entry.id   5d5ca63967f36fd6f12b06a61b20fdbf
#
_cell.length_a   1.000
_cell.length_b   1.000
_cell.length_c   1.000
_cell.angle_alpha   90.00
_cell.angle_beta   90.00
_cell.angle_gamma   90.00
#
_symmetry.space_group_name_H-M   'P 1'
#
loop_
_entity.id
_entity.type
_entity.pdbx_description
1 polymer ?
#
loop_
_entity_poly.entity_id
_entity_poly.type
_entity_poly.pdbx_seq_one_letter_code
_entity_poly.pdbx_strand_id
1 'polypeptide(L)'
;MRVLSPPGPRLLAASSAVALALGVAFACGDEDDPTSDAPGDDPGRASGEEDGAAPSPGAADGASPKTGLSPAFVHRDVNHVLSTGQSLSVGATGTPPVSTSQPYANLMFATGAIAGAANLTSFAPLIEGRVDGGANPDVETMSAGLANLVTKMARDELLVGQPAGATSHDLLVSVHGIGGTAYVGLKKGTSAYATGMAQAKAGFDLAKALGKSYVVRAVTTVHGESDHAAGNAGYQADLAEWQADYEKDVKALTGQADPIPMLQTQMSSWTRYGTTTSAIPQAQLAAHTSGDGKVVLVGPKYHLAYSPDGVHLTNEGYRHMGEDYAKVYRRVVLEGRRWDPVRPIAISRAGVVVTVKLAVPAPPLVLDTKLVTDPGNSGFEIAQTGAPAPAIMSVAVTAPDTVTITLAAEPTGTDRRLRYAFTAPIQASAGPTTGARGNLRDSDATPSRHGYPLHNWCVHFDEALP
;
A
#
# COMPACT_ATOMS: atom_id res chain seq x y z
N MET A 1 67.74 -3.75 25.15
CA MET A 1 67.31 -2.45 24.64
C MET A 1 66.17 -2.69 23.65
N ARG A 2 64.94 -2.61 24.09
CA ARG A 2 63.74 -2.68 23.23
C ARG A 2 63.09 -1.29 23.25
N VAL A 3 63.00 -0.67 22.08
CA VAL A 3 62.41 0.63 21.87
C VAL A 3 60.89 0.41 21.71
N LEU A 4 60.09 1.00 22.57
CA LEU A 4 58.64 1.04 22.46
C LEU A 4 58.20 2.27 21.64
N SER A 5 57.44 2.06 20.58
CA SER A 5 56.82 3.12 19.78
C SER A 5 55.47 3.55 20.43
N PRO A 6 55.09 4.84 20.40
CA PRO A 6 53.87 5.36 20.99
C PRO A 6 52.64 5.14 20.10
N PRO A 7 51.40 5.09 20.64
CA PRO A 7 50.20 4.93 19.90
C PRO A 7 49.71 6.23 19.23
N GLY A 8 49.27 6.14 17.98
CA GLY A 8 48.71 7.24 17.21
C GLY A 8 47.29 7.62 17.65
N PRO A 9 46.85 8.83 17.30
CA PRO A 9 45.59 9.38 17.80
C PRO A 9 44.35 8.78 17.11
N ARG A 10 43.34 8.44 17.91
CA ARG A 10 41.99 8.08 17.48
C ARG A 10 41.23 9.33 17.06
N LEU A 11 40.76 9.42 15.83
CA LEU A 11 39.78 10.39 15.40
C LEU A 11 38.42 9.98 15.92
N LEU A 12 37.83 10.80 16.76
CA LEU A 12 36.40 10.80 17.06
C LEU A 12 35.65 11.58 15.96
N ALA A 13 34.76 10.92 15.26
CA ALA A 13 33.80 11.57 14.38
C ALA A 13 32.62 12.07 15.24
N ALA A 14 32.50 13.38 15.36
CA ALA A 14 31.35 14.03 15.98
C ALA A 14 30.25 14.23 14.95
N SER A 15 29.10 13.61 15.17
CA SER A 15 27.88 13.86 14.40
C SER A 15 27.18 15.11 14.95
N SER A 16 27.21 16.19 14.18
CA SER A 16 26.47 17.41 14.51
C SER A 16 25.03 17.30 14.01
N ALA A 17 24.08 17.20 14.93
CA ALA A 17 22.67 17.43 14.68
C ALA A 17 22.40 18.93 14.68
N VAL A 18 21.95 19.47 13.52
CA VAL A 18 21.45 20.85 13.44
C VAL A 18 19.94 20.80 13.63
N ALA A 19 19.47 21.29 14.76
CA ALA A 19 18.07 21.59 14.99
C ALA A 19 17.80 23.04 14.56
N LEU A 20 16.94 23.22 13.56
CA LEU A 20 16.45 24.53 13.15
C LEU A 20 15.03 24.72 13.71
N ALA A 21 14.91 25.55 14.74
CA ALA A 21 13.63 26.00 15.27
C ALA A 21 13.22 27.30 14.54
N LEU A 22 12.11 27.29 13.81
CA LEU A 22 11.44 28.52 13.36
C LEU A 22 10.13 28.65 14.13
N GLY A 23 10.08 29.68 14.98
CA GLY A 23 8.85 30.14 15.60
C GLY A 23 8.06 31.02 14.63
N VAL A 24 6.76 30.78 14.53
CA VAL A 24 5.81 31.68 13.87
C VAL A 24 4.76 32.11 14.91
N ALA A 25 4.65 33.44 15.07
CA ALA A 25 3.72 34.08 16.00
C ALA A 25 2.30 34.09 15.41
N PHE A 26 1.33 33.80 16.28
CA PHE A 26 -0.09 34.00 16.01
C PHE A 26 -0.48 35.47 16.22
N ALA A 27 -1.24 36.00 15.28
CA ALA A 27 -2.04 37.20 15.49
C ALA A 27 -3.52 36.85 15.34
N CYS A 28 -4.26 37.13 16.40
CA CYS A 28 -5.72 37.06 16.44
C CYS A 28 -6.35 38.23 15.69
N GLY A 29 -7.48 37.98 15.08
CA GLY A 29 -8.42 39.01 14.59
C GLY A 29 -9.82 38.40 14.61
N ASP A 30 -10.67 38.95 15.49
CA ASP A 30 -12.06 38.61 15.71
C ASP A 30 -13.01 39.35 14.76
N GLU A 31 -14.30 38.92 14.80
CA GLU A 31 -15.54 39.62 14.38
C GLU A 31 -15.97 39.44 12.91
N ASP A 32 -17.18 39.22 12.47
CA ASP A 32 -18.53 39.22 13.09
C ASP A 32 -19.53 38.48 12.19
N ASP A 33 -20.53 37.84 12.79
CA ASP A 33 -21.77 37.40 12.15
C ASP A 33 -22.76 38.59 12.12
N PRO A 34 -23.67 38.75 11.13
CA PRO A 34 -25.05 38.41 11.44
C PRO A 34 -26.00 37.95 10.29
N THR A 35 -26.82 36.95 10.62
CA THR A 35 -28.28 36.75 10.50
C THR A 35 -29.07 37.05 9.22
N SER A 36 -29.94 36.06 8.91
CA SER A 36 -31.37 36.08 8.54
C SER A 36 -31.72 36.41 7.09
N ASP A 37 -32.55 35.72 6.38
CA ASP A 37 -33.96 35.37 6.48
C ASP A 37 -34.40 34.52 5.26
N ALA A 38 -35.26 33.54 5.47
CA ALA A 38 -36.21 33.01 4.48
C ALA A 38 -37.54 33.81 4.64
N PRO A 39 -38.60 33.73 3.82
CA PRO A 39 -39.13 32.55 3.10
C PRO A 39 -39.87 32.90 1.77
N GLY A 40 -40.43 31.88 1.11
CA GLY A 40 -41.71 32.11 0.40
C GLY A 40 -41.92 31.43 -0.96
N ASP A 41 -42.72 30.41 -0.92
CA ASP A 41 -43.87 30.04 -1.78
C ASP A 41 -43.72 29.57 -3.24
N ASP A 42 -44.17 28.34 -3.42
CA ASP A 42 -44.78 27.66 -4.59
C ASP A 42 -46.13 28.29 -4.92
N PRO A 43 -46.85 28.12 -6.06
CA PRO A 43 -46.98 26.93 -6.89
C PRO A 43 -47.24 27.16 -8.41
N GLY A 44 -47.20 26.09 -9.21
CA GLY A 44 -47.71 26.18 -10.60
C GLY A 44 -47.61 24.88 -11.41
N ARG A 45 -48.65 24.08 -11.35
CA ARG A 45 -48.96 22.88 -12.11
C ARG A 45 -49.41 23.21 -13.53
N ALA A 46 -48.89 22.49 -14.54
CA ALA A 46 -49.66 22.15 -15.76
C ALA A 46 -49.07 20.94 -16.48
N SER A 47 -49.97 20.11 -16.86
CA SER A 47 -49.94 18.84 -17.62
C SER A 47 -49.56 18.98 -19.09
N GLY A 48 -49.06 17.89 -19.69
CA GLY A 48 -49.21 17.68 -21.13
C GLY A 48 -48.22 16.71 -21.79
N GLU A 49 -48.71 15.52 -22.09
CA GLU A 49 -48.55 14.68 -23.29
C GLU A 49 -47.29 13.86 -23.52
N GLU A 50 -47.59 12.59 -23.73
CA GLU A 50 -46.73 11.49 -24.14
C GLU A 50 -46.16 11.69 -25.57
N ASP A 51 -44.89 11.29 -25.75
CA ASP A 51 -44.47 10.71 -27.01
C ASP A 51 -43.41 9.66 -26.81
N GLY A 52 -43.60 8.51 -27.41
CA GLY A 52 -42.85 7.30 -27.26
C GLY A 52 -41.43 7.39 -27.78
N ALA A 53 -40.47 7.10 -26.93
CA ALA A 53 -39.11 6.81 -27.30
C ALA A 53 -38.77 5.36 -26.95
N ALA A 54 -38.23 4.64 -27.96
CA ALA A 54 -37.78 3.27 -27.89
C ALA A 54 -36.79 3.05 -26.72
N PRO A 55 -36.75 1.84 -26.11
CA PRO A 55 -35.84 1.57 -24.99
C PRO A 55 -34.39 1.58 -25.46
N SER A 56 -33.61 2.49 -24.88
CA SER A 56 -32.15 2.45 -24.94
C SER A 56 -31.66 1.15 -24.32
N PRO A 57 -30.62 0.50 -24.90
CA PRO A 57 -30.06 -0.70 -24.30
C PRO A 57 -29.48 -0.34 -22.93
N GLY A 58 -29.96 -1.01 -21.90
CA GLY A 58 -29.61 -0.80 -20.51
C GLY A 58 -28.11 -0.78 -20.32
N ALA A 59 -27.64 0.27 -19.66
CA ALA A 59 -26.32 0.30 -19.06
C ALA A 59 -26.23 -0.91 -18.11
N ALA A 60 -25.38 -1.86 -18.46
CA ALA A 60 -25.06 -2.96 -17.56
C ALA A 60 -24.45 -2.34 -16.29
N ASP A 61 -25.14 -2.46 -15.18
CA ASP A 61 -24.63 -2.17 -13.85
C ASP A 61 -23.30 -2.91 -13.70
N GLY A 62 -22.19 -2.15 -13.73
CA GLY A 62 -20.83 -2.64 -13.50
C GLY A 62 -20.53 -2.98 -12.05
N ALA A 63 -21.54 -3.39 -11.29
CA ALA A 63 -21.35 -3.96 -9.97
C ALA A 63 -20.68 -5.33 -10.14
N SER A 64 -19.39 -5.43 -9.79
CA SER A 64 -18.73 -6.73 -9.61
C SER A 64 -19.64 -7.62 -8.78
N PRO A 65 -19.88 -8.89 -9.16
CA PRO A 65 -20.76 -9.77 -8.41
C PRO A 65 -20.31 -9.78 -6.95
N LYS A 66 -21.25 -9.56 -6.02
CA LYS A 66 -21.01 -9.64 -4.57
C LYS A 66 -20.49 -11.06 -4.29
N THR A 67 -19.17 -11.18 -4.11
CA THR A 67 -18.53 -12.45 -3.82
C THR A 67 -18.59 -12.68 -2.32
N GLY A 68 -19.11 -13.84 -1.92
CA GLY A 68 -19.14 -14.26 -0.53
C GLY A 68 -17.75 -14.70 -0.04
N LEU A 69 -17.68 -15.12 1.23
CA LEU A 69 -16.50 -15.78 1.79
C LEU A 69 -16.07 -16.97 0.93
N SER A 70 -14.77 -17.21 0.85
CA SER A 70 -14.24 -18.45 0.25
C SER A 70 -14.85 -19.67 0.94
N PRO A 71 -15.25 -20.70 0.18
CA PRO A 71 -15.67 -21.98 0.77
C PRO A 71 -14.60 -22.62 1.66
N ALA A 72 -13.33 -22.30 1.43
CA ALA A 72 -12.20 -22.77 2.24
C ALA A 72 -11.89 -21.88 3.45
N PHE A 73 -12.60 -20.74 3.59
CA PHE A 73 -12.36 -19.83 4.71
C PHE A 73 -12.86 -20.45 6.02
N VAL A 74 -11.98 -20.57 7.00
CA VAL A 74 -12.32 -21.07 8.33
C VAL A 74 -12.26 -19.93 9.33
N HIS A 75 -13.38 -19.68 10.01
CA HIS A 75 -13.43 -18.67 11.08
C HIS A 75 -12.46 -19.01 12.21
N ARG A 76 -11.82 -17.98 12.77
CA ARG A 76 -11.00 -18.06 13.97
C ARG A 76 -11.29 -16.85 14.85
N ASP A 77 -11.14 -17.01 16.15
CA ASP A 77 -11.38 -15.94 17.11
C ASP A 77 -10.31 -14.84 17.05
N VAL A 78 -9.06 -15.23 16.82
CA VAL A 78 -7.91 -14.33 16.72
C VAL A 78 -7.26 -14.50 15.35
N ASN A 79 -7.41 -13.49 14.49
CA ASN A 79 -6.85 -13.45 13.15
C ASN A 79 -5.66 -12.49 13.15
N HIS A 80 -4.44 -13.00 13.17
CA HIS A 80 -3.24 -12.20 13.30
C HIS A 80 -2.69 -11.79 11.94
N VAL A 81 -2.36 -10.52 11.78
CA VAL A 81 -1.55 -9.96 10.69
C VAL A 81 -0.22 -9.50 11.29
N LEU A 82 0.86 -10.14 10.86
CA LEU A 82 2.22 -9.71 11.17
C LEU A 82 2.63 -8.62 10.19
N SER A 83 3.19 -7.51 10.66
CA SER A 83 3.66 -6.41 9.82
C SER A 83 5.16 -6.20 9.98
N THR A 84 5.91 -6.24 8.88
CA THR A 84 7.35 -6.09 8.84
C THR A 84 7.79 -5.07 7.79
N GLY A 85 9.07 -4.80 7.67
CA GLY A 85 9.65 -3.86 6.72
C GLY A 85 10.57 -2.85 7.41
N GLN A 86 10.66 -1.66 6.84
CA GLN A 86 11.55 -0.61 7.33
C GLN A 86 10.76 0.56 7.95
N SER A 87 11.32 1.78 7.93
CA SER A 87 10.71 2.97 8.53
C SER A 87 9.25 3.22 8.12
N LEU A 88 8.90 2.91 6.87
CA LEU A 88 7.53 3.02 6.36
C LEU A 88 6.58 1.97 6.97
N SER A 89 7.07 0.84 7.46
CA SER A 89 6.22 -0.13 8.17
C SER A 89 5.93 0.27 9.61
N VAL A 90 6.81 1.06 10.22
CA VAL A 90 6.70 1.54 11.61
C VAL A 90 6.20 2.98 11.73
N GLY A 91 5.60 3.52 10.67
CA GLY A 91 4.94 4.82 10.72
C GLY A 91 5.86 6.03 10.88
N ALA A 92 7.14 5.93 10.46
CA ALA A 92 8.08 7.04 10.59
C ALA A 92 7.51 8.33 9.98
N THR A 93 7.60 9.44 10.69
CA THR A 93 7.00 10.77 10.40
C THR A 93 5.45 10.84 10.43
N GLY A 94 4.75 9.74 10.68
CA GLY A 94 3.28 9.67 10.77
C GLY A 94 2.71 10.29 12.06
N THR A 95 3.21 11.42 12.51
CA THR A 95 2.82 12.07 13.76
C THR A 95 2.00 13.34 13.49
N PRO A 96 1.02 13.67 14.37
CA PRO A 96 0.48 12.85 15.45
C PRO A 96 -0.36 11.69 14.91
N PRO A 97 -0.59 10.62 15.69
CA PRO A 97 -1.48 9.54 15.28
C PRO A 97 -2.92 10.05 15.17
N VAL A 98 -3.65 9.51 14.20
CA VAL A 98 -5.05 9.90 13.92
C VAL A 98 -6.04 8.79 14.21
N SER A 99 -5.56 7.56 14.45
CA SER A 99 -6.38 6.38 14.79
C SER A 99 -6.28 6.03 16.28
N THR A 100 -6.70 6.97 17.14
CA THR A 100 -6.55 6.88 18.60
C THR A 100 -7.73 6.21 19.32
N SER A 101 -8.73 5.72 18.57
CA SER A 101 -9.88 4.99 19.11
C SER A 101 -10.15 3.73 18.28
N GLN A 102 -10.65 2.67 18.93
CA GLN A 102 -11.00 1.41 18.27
C GLN A 102 -12.51 1.26 18.15
N PRO A 103 -13.08 1.33 16.93
CA PRO A 103 -14.53 1.23 16.72
C PRO A 103 -15.07 -0.21 16.63
N TYR A 104 -14.19 -1.21 16.60
CA TYR A 104 -14.51 -2.63 16.52
C TYR A 104 -13.82 -3.41 17.64
N ALA A 105 -13.60 -4.73 17.45
CA ALA A 105 -12.84 -5.56 18.38
C ALA A 105 -11.43 -5.90 17.89
N ASN A 106 -10.87 -5.07 17.00
CA ASN A 106 -9.48 -5.24 16.55
C ASN A 106 -8.49 -5.07 17.70
N LEU A 107 -7.44 -5.86 17.70
CA LEU A 107 -6.50 -6.04 18.80
C LEU A 107 -5.07 -5.67 18.38
N MET A 108 -4.30 -5.29 19.38
CA MET A 108 -2.84 -5.24 19.38
C MET A 108 -2.33 -5.90 20.67
N PHE A 109 -1.02 -6.08 20.84
CA PHE A 109 -0.48 -6.36 22.16
C PHE A 109 -0.60 -5.13 23.07
N ALA A 110 -0.73 -5.33 24.38
CA ALA A 110 -0.85 -4.21 25.32
C ALA A 110 0.38 -3.28 25.32
N THR A 111 1.50 -3.70 24.75
CA THR A 111 2.70 -2.88 24.51
C THR A 111 2.59 -1.94 23.32
N GLY A 112 1.51 -2.01 22.54
CA GLY A 112 1.24 -1.18 21.37
C GLY A 112 1.23 -1.97 20.04
N ALA A 113 0.84 -1.30 18.96
CA ALA A 113 0.85 -1.87 17.62
C ALA A 113 2.28 -2.20 17.18
N ILE A 114 3.25 -1.31 17.42
CA ILE A 114 4.68 -1.57 17.25
C ILE A 114 5.17 -2.28 18.51
N ALA A 115 5.32 -3.60 18.45
CA ALA A 115 5.64 -4.43 19.61
C ALA A 115 7.03 -5.08 19.47
N GLY A 116 7.79 -5.07 20.56
CA GLY A 116 9.03 -5.84 20.67
C GLY A 116 8.76 -7.33 20.88
N ALA A 117 9.84 -8.09 21.18
CA ALA A 117 9.72 -9.52 21.51
C ALA A 117 9.37 -9.78 23.02
N ALA A 118 9.44 -8.76 23.86
CA ALA A 118 9.23 -8.88 25.30
C ALA A 118 7.88 -8.27 25.73
N ASN A 119 7.39 -8.73 26.90
CA ASN A 119 6.17 -8.21 27.55
C ASN A 119 4.87 -8.36 26.73
N LEU A 120 4.81 -9.35 25.85
CA LEU A 120 3.64 -9.68 25.04
C LEU A 120 2.66 -10.54 25.87
N THR A 121 2.16 -10.00 26.99
CA THR A 121 1.43 -10.76 28.03
C THR A 121 -0.09 -10.63 27.95
N SER A 122 -0.62 -9.68 27.16
CA SER A 122 -2.06 -9.48 26.99
C SER A 122 -2.36 -8.73 25.70
N PHE A 123 -3.61 -8.84 25.27
CA PHE A 123 -4.17 -8.03 24.16
C PHE A 123 -4.80 -6.75 24.69
N ALA A 124 -4.82 -5.71 23.85
CA ALA A 124 -5.51 -4.45 24.06
C ALA A 124 -6.24 -4.05 22.75
N PRO A 125 -7.24 -3.14 22.81
CA PRO A 125 -7.83 -2.58 21.61
C PRO A 125 -6.77 -1.93 20.71
N LEU A 126 -6.82 -2.19 19.40
CA LEU A 126 -5.89 -1.64 18.43
C LEU A 126 -6.10 -0.13 18.29
N ILE A 127 -5.15 0.63 18.78
CA ILE A 127 -5.03 2.09 18.59
C ILE A 127 -3.63 2.42 18.13
N GLU A 128 -3.48 3.54 17.43
CA GLU A 128 -2.17 4.05 17.03
C GLU A 128 -1.63 5.05 18.05
N GLY A 129 -0.32 5.24 18.02
CA GLY A 129 0.35 6.14 18.95
C GLY A 129 0.78 5.48 20.26
N ARG A 130 1.06 6.33 21.24
CA ARG A 130 1.61 5.90 22.52
C ARG A 130 0.53 5.28 23.40
N VAL A 131 0.81 4.11 23.93
CA VAL A 131 0.00 3.47 24.97
C VAL A 131 0.51 3.93 26.34
N ASP A 132 -0.37 4.17 27.29
CA ASP A 132 -0.03 4.59 28.64
C ASP A 132 1.04 3.67 29.26
N GLY A 133 2.18 4.27 29.65
CA GLY A 133 3.32 3.53 30.20
C GLY A 133 4.17 2.76 29.20
N GLY A 134 3.84 2.78 27.90
CA GLY A 134 4.56 2.08 26.84
C GLY A 134 5.66 2.89 26.16
N ALA A 135 6.61 2.19 25.53
CA ALA A 135 7.66 2.77 24.70
C ALA A 135 7.22 2.95 23.22
N ASN A 136 5.92 2.75 22.92
CA ASN A 136 5.41 2.85 21.56
C ASN A 136 5.57 4.28 21.03
N PRO A 137 6.09 4.48 19.81
CA PRO A 137 6.18 5.80 19.21
C PRO A 137 4.81 6.45 19.02
N ASP A 138 4.74 7.77 19.14
CA ASP A 138 3.53 8.55 18.93
C ASP A 138 3.30 8.80 17.44
N VAL A 139 3.03 7.73 16.70
CA VAL A 139 2.90 7.72 15.24
C VAL A 139 1.69 6.92 14.78
N GLU A 140 1.20 7.22 13.62
CA GLU A 140 0.26 6.41 12.84
C GLU A 140 1.04 5.38 12.05
N THR A 141 0.63 4.11 12.09
CA THR A 141 1.04 3.06 11.15
C THR A 141 -0.13 2.73 10.21
N MET A 142 0.05 1.79 9.31
CA MET A 142 -1.07 1.32 8.49
C MET A 142 -2.03 0.38 9.22
N SER A 143 -1.72 -0.02 10.47
CA SER A 143 -2.40 -1.12 11.17
C SER A 143 -3.87 -0.85 11.43
N ALA A 144 -4.20 0.33 11.95
CA ALA A 144 -5.59 0.70 12.24
C ALA A 144 -6.41 0.87 10.95
N GLY A 145 -5.86 1.50 9.91
CA GLY A 145 -6.49 1.63 8.60
C GLY A 145 -6.84 0.26 8.00
N LEU A 146 -5.86 -0.64 7.97
CA LEU A 146 -6.03 -2.02 7.51
C LEU A 146 -7.13 -2.75 8.31
N ALA A 147 -6.96 -2.86 9.62
CA ALA A 147 -7.84 -3.67 10.44
C ALA A 147 -9.29 -3.17 10.45
N ASN A 148 -9.47 -1.86 10.60
CA ASN A 148 -10.78 -1.27 10.70
C ASN A 148 -11.59 -1.37 9.39
N LEU A 149 -10.95 -1.22 8.23
CA LEU A 149 -11.64 -1.39 6.96
C LEU A 149 -11.92 -2.87 6.65
N VAL A 150 -10.99 -3.78 6.98
CA VAL A 150 -11.25 -5.23 6.86
C VAL A 150 -12.47 -5.63 7.68
N THR A 151 -12.51 -5.26 8.96
CA THR A 151 -13.65 -5.60 9.83
C THR A 151 -14.96 -5.00 9.30
N LYS A 152 -14.92 -3.73 8.84
CA LYS A 152 -16.11 -3.10 8.24
C LYS A 152 -16.63 -3.89 7.04
N MET A 153 -15.78 -4.15 6.05
CA MET A 153 -16.18 -4.87 4.83
C MET A 153 -16.65 -6.30 5.13
N ALA A 154 -16.00 -6.99 6.07
CA ALA A 154 -16.43 -8.31 6.48
C ALA A 154 -17.83 -8.28 7.08
N ARG A 155 -18.10 -7.41 8.04
CA ARG A 155 -19.41 -7.28 8.70
C ARG A 155 -20.52 -6.85 7.75
N ASP A 156 -20.25 -5.84 6.94
CA ASP A 156 -21.29 -5.19 6.15
C ASP A 156 -21.65 -5.98 4.87
N GLU A 157 -20.73 -6.82 4.38
CA GLU A 157 -20.88 -7.44 3.07
C GLU A 157 -20.71 -8.98 3.07
N LEU A 158 -19.74 -9.53 3.79
CA LEU A 158 -19.37 -10.95 3.67
C LEU A 158 -20.03 -11.84 4.74
N LEU A 159 -20.25 -11.31 5.95
CA LEU A 159 -20.75 -12.04 7.09
C LEU A 159 -22.25 -11.81 7.36
N VAL A 160 -22.91 -11.07 6.50
CA VAL A 160 -24.35 -10.82 6.60
C VAL A 160 -25.14 -12.14 6.52
N GLY A 161 -25.96 -12.43 7.54
CA GLY A 161 -26.75 -13.66 7.59
C GLY A 161 -26.00 -14.90 8.08
N GLN A 162 -24.74 -14.78 8.51
CA GLN A 162 -24.00 -15.87 9.11
C GLN A 162 -24.48 -16.18 10.55
N PRO A 163 -24.30 -17.41 11.07
CA PRO A 163 -24.67 -17.77 12.44
C PRO A 163 -24.02 -16.87 13.49
N ALA A 164 -24.65 -16.77 14.65
CA ALA A 164 -24.08 -16.08 15.80
C ALA A 164 -22.70 -16.65 16.13
N GLY A 165 -21.70 -15.77 16.29
CA GLY A 165 -20.29 -16.15 16.48
C GLY A 165 -19.42 -16.07 15.21
N ALA A 166 -20.03 -15.99 14.02
CA ALA A 166 -19.34 -15.76 12.75
C ALA A 166 -19.70 -14.40 12.13
N THR A 167 -20.07 -13.42 12.95
CA THR A 167 -20.59 -12.12 12.50
C THR A 167 -19.55 -11.02 12.43
N SER A 168 -18.32 -11.29 12.85
CA SER A 168 -17.20 -10.35 12.80
C SER A 168 -15.92 -11.04 12.36
N HIS A 169 -15.03 -10.30 11.73
CA HIS A 169 -13.67 -10.69 11.40
C HIS A 169 -12.74 -9.58 11.87
N ASP A 170 -12.40 -9.63 13.16
CA ASP A 170 -11.51 -8.69 13.78
C ASP A 170 -10.07 -9.18 13.70
N LEU A 171 -9.12 -8.26 13.59
CA LEU A 171 -7.71 -8.56 13.44
C LEU A 171 -6.93 -8.27 14.72
N LEU A 172 -5.97 -9.13 15.03
CA LEU A 172 -4.80 -8.79 15.82
C LEU A 172 -3.74 -8.28 14.85
N VAL A 173 -3.17 -7.09 15.08
CA VAL A 173 -2.06 -6.57 14.26
C VAL A 173 -0.86 -6.30 15.15
N SER A 174 0.32 -6.74 14.71
CA SER A 174 1.59 -6.43 15.38
C SER A 174 2.68 -6.09 14.37
N VAL A 175 3.46 -5.06 14.69
CA VAL A 175 4.48 -4.48 13.81
C VAL A 175 5.86 -4.73 14.42
N HIS A 176 6.81 -5.22 13.61
CA HIS A 176 8.19 -5.52 14.02
C HIS A 176 9.23 -5.08 12.99
N GLY A 177 8.89 -4.12 12.12
CA GLY A 177 9.84 -3.53 11.19
C GLY A 177 10.95 -2.75 11.88
N ILE A 178 12.07 -2.55 11.18
CA ILE A 178 13.22 -1.78 11.68
C ILE A 178 13.61 -0.71 10.66
N GLY A 179 13.56 0.57 11.08
CA GLY A 179 13.89 1.70 10.22
C GLY A 179 15.27 1.61 9.58
N GLY A 180 15.38 1.99 8.29
CA GLY A 180 16.64 2.04 7.56
C GLY A 180 17.31 0.69 7.28
N THR A 181 16.59 -0.42 7.42
CA THR A 181 17.15 -1.77 7.35
C THR A 181 16.79 -2.43 6.02
N ALA A 182 17.80 -2.92 5.28
CA ALA A 182 17.63 -3.73 4.08
C ALA A 182 17.21 -5.17 4.43
N TYR A 183 16.71 -5.93 3.45
CA TYR A 183 16.24 -7.30 3.61
C TYR A 183 17.21 -8.19 4.40
N VAL A 184 18.52 -8.07 4.14
CA VAL A 184 19.54 -8.87 4.84
C VAL A 184 19.49 -8.72 6.37
N GLY A 185 19.01 -7.58 6.89
CA GLY A 185 18.84 -7.33 8.33
C GLY A 185 17.41 -7.68 8.86
N LEU A 186 16.50 -8.10 7.99
CA LEU A 186 15.10 -8.41 8.33
C LEU A 186 14.74 -9.88 8.12
N LYS A 187 15.57 -10.62 7.36
CA LYS A 187 15.34 -12.02 7.00
C LYS A 187 15.50 -12.99 8.18
N LYS A 188 15.13 -14.22 7.97
CA LYS A 188 15.32 -15.32 8.93
C LYS A 188 16.76 -15.39 9.44
N GLY A 189 16.89 -15.58 10.74
CA GLY A 189 18.18 -15.55 11.46
C GLY A 189 18.55 -14.18 12.06
N THR A 190 17.80 -13.12 11.78
CA THR A 190 17.99 -11.80 12.38
C THR A 190 17.09 -11.57 13.59
N SER A 191 17.40 -10.54 14.39
CA SER A 191 16.58 -10.15 15.55
C SER A 191 15.20 -9.62 15.12
N ALA A 192 15.10 -8.96 13.97
CA ALA A 192 13.82 -8.49 13.43
C ALA A 192 12.88 -9.67 13.14
N TYR A 193 13.36 -10.66 12.42
CA TYR A 193 12.60 -11.88 12.14
C TYR A 193 12.21 -12.62 13.44
N ALA A 194 13.16 -12.77 14.36
CA ALA A 194 12.91 -13.41 15.66
C ALA A 194 11.83 -12.67 16.46
N THR A 195 11.77 -11.33 16.38
CA THR A 195 10.69 -10.54 16.99
C THR A 195 9.33 -10.87 16.39
N GLY A 196 9.22 -10.96 15.06
CA GLY A 196 7.96 -11.37 14.40
C GLY A 196 7.50 -12.76 14.83
N MET A 197 8.43 -13.71 14.93
CA MET A 197 8.13 -15.07 15.42
C MET A 197 7.74 -15.08 16.89
N ALA A 198 8.34 -14.24 17.73
CA ALA A 198 7.94 -14.07 19.14
C ALA A 198 6.52 -13.48 19.25
N GLN A 199 6.15 -12.54 18.40
CA GLN A 199 4.79 -11.99 18.32
C GLN A 199 3.78 -13.06 17.89
N ALA A 200 4.08 -13.86 16.86
CA ALA A 200 3.23 -14.97 16.44
C ALA A 200 3.04 -16.00 17.59
N LYS A 201 4.13 -16.35 18.27
CA LYS A 201 4.08 -17.28 19.43
C LYS A 201 3.25 -16.72 20.58
N ALA A 202 3.47 -15.48 20.96
CA ALA A 202 2.72 -14.83 22.05
C ALA A 202 1.23 -14.73 21.72
N GLY A 203 0.87 -14.37 20.48
CA GLY A 203 -0.51 -14.33 20.02
C GLY A 203 -1.18 -15.70 20.10
N PHE A 204 -0.48 -16.76 19.67
CA PHE A 204 -0.96 -18.15 19.76
C PHE A 204 -1.15 -18.60 21.22
N ASP A 205 -0.17 -18.36 22.07
CA ASP A 205 -0.22 -18.76 23.48
C ASP A 205 -1.32 -18.03 24.26
N LEU A 206 -1.47 -16.71 24.03
CA LEU A 206 -2.52 -15.90 24.65
C LEU A 206 -3.92 -16.33 24.19
N ALA A 207 -4.11 -16.56 22.90
CA ALA A 207 -5.38 -17.05 22.39
C ALA A 207 -5.74 -18.39 23.01
N LYS A 208 -4.79 -19.33 23.06
CA LYS A 208 -4.96 -20.64 23.69
C LYS A 208 -5.31 -20.53 25.19
N ALA A 209 -4.63 -19.67 25.92
CA ALA A 209 -4.91 -19.42 27.35
C ALA A 209 -6.32 -18.87 27.59
N LEU A 210 -6.85 -18.11 26.62
CA LEU A 210 -8.20 -17.56 26.62
C LEU A 210 -9.26 -18.54 26.08
N GLY A 211 -8.88 -19.77 25.71
CA GLY A 211 -9.78 -20.75 25.08
C GLY A 211 -10.22 -20.37 23.67
N LYS A 212 -9.44 -19.52 22.97
CA LYS A 212 -9.73 -19.00 21.64
C LYS A 212 -8.90 -19.69 20.56
N SER A 213 -9.49 -19.86 19.40
CA SER A 213 -8.79 -20.29 18.19
C SER A 213 -7.93 -19.15 17.62
N TYR A 214 -6.79 -19.52 17.01
CA TYR A 214 -5.81 -18.56 16.48
C TYR A 214 -5.34 -18.95 15.08
N VAL A 215 -5.02 -17.95 14.27
CA VAL A 215 -4.40 -18.12 12.95
C VAL A 215 -3.62 -16.86 12.57
N VAL A 216 -2.48 -17.02 11.90
CA VAL A 216 -1.83 -15.93 11.16
C VAL A 216 -2.40 -15.91 9.74
N ARG A 217 -3.01 -14.81 9.34
CA ARG A 217 -3.71 -14.66 8.05
C ARG A 217 -2.84 -14.14 6.93
N ALA A 218 -1.92 -13.25 7.26
CA ALA A 218 -1.01 -12.63 6.29
C ALA A 218 0.20 -12.05 6.99
N VAL A 219 1.25 -11.83 6.21
CA VAL A 219 2.35 -10.91 6.55
C VAL A 219 2.19 -9.68 5.66
N THR A 220 2.26 -8.48 6.21
CA THR A 220 2.34 -7.24 5.43
C THR A 220 3.74 -6.70 5.46
N THR A 221 4.22 -6.12 4.35
CA THR A 221 5.53 -5.47 4.30
C THR A 221 5.48 -4.15 3.54
N VAL A 222 6.14 -3.12 4.11
CA VAL A 222 6.39 -1.84 3.44
C VAL A 222 7.90 -1.65 3.41
N HIS A 223 8.49 -1.94 2.25
CA HIS A 223 9.93 -2.11 2.13
C HIS A 223 10.42 -1.84 0.70
N GLY A 224 11.74 -1.63 0.54
CA GLY A 224 12.42 -1.51 -0.76
C GLY A 224 13.42 -0.37 -0.82
N GLU A 225 13.23 0.70 -0.05
CA GLU A 225 14.07 1.89 -0.07
C GLU A 225 15.50 1.59 0.39
N SER A 226 15.66 0.78 1.44
CA SER A 226 16.99 0.38 1.94
C SER A 226 17.70 -0.59 0.99
N ASP A 227 16.96 -1.48 0.33
CA ASP A 227 17.52 -2.37 -0.70
C ASP A 227 17.86 -1.64 -1.99
N HIS A 228 17.10 -0.59 -2.34
CA HIS A 228 17.49 0.32 -3.42
C HIS A 228 18.83 1.01 -3.10
N ALA A 229 18.96 1.58 -1.91
CA ALA A 229 20.20 2.23 -1.46
C ALA A 229 21.39 1.25 -1.40
N ALA A 230 21.14 -0.01 -1.06
CA ALA A 230 22.13 -1.09 -1.04
C ALA A 230 22.46 -1.67 -2.43
N GLY A 231 21.71 -1.30 -3.49
CA GLY A 231 21.90 -1.85 -4.83
C GLY A 231 21.54 -3.34 -4.95
N ASN A 232 20.52 -3.80 -4.21
CA ASN A 232 20.14 -5.21 -4.16
C ASN A 232 19.50 -5.68 -5.48
N ALA A 233 20.28 -6.38 -6.30
CA ALA A 233 19.79 -6.96 -7.55
C ALA A 233 19.00 -8.27 -7.37
N GLY A 234 19.06 -8.90 -6.19
CA GLY A 234 18.38 -10.16 -5.87
C GLY A 234 17.02 -9.99 -5.23
N TYR A 235 16.49 -8.76 -5.11
CA TYR A 235 15.34 -8.44 -4.28
C TYR A 235 14.06 -9.22 -4.61
N GLN A 236 13.85 -9.63 -5.87
CA GLN A 236 12.72 -10.51 -6.25
C GLN A 236 12.80 -11.87 -5.55
N ALA A 237 13.97 -12.50 -5.54
CA ALA A 237 14.19 -13.79 -4.88
C ALA A 237 14.10 -13.64 -3.34
N ASP A 238 14.59 -12.53 -2.81
CA ASP A 238 14.54 -12.21 -1.39
C ASP A 238 13.09 -12.10 -0.88
N LEU A 239 12.19 -11.50 -1.65
CA LEU A 239 10.77 -11.43 -1.31
C LEU A 239 10.11 -12.83 -1.27
N ALA A 240 10.47 -13.70 -2.19
CA ALA A 240 9.99 -15.08 -2.21
C ALA A 240 10.53 -15.89 -1.02
N GLU A 241 11.83 -15.76 -0.69
CA GLU A 241 12.46 -16.36 0.49
C GLU A 241 11.77 -15.88 1.78
N TRP A 242 11.54 -14.58 1.89
CA TRP A 242 10.94 -13.96 3.08
C TRP A 242 9.53 -14.48 3.36
N GLN A 243 8.68 -14.54 2.32
CA GLN A 243 7.35 -15.11 2.42
C GLN A 243 7.41 -16.61 2.81
N ALA A 244 8.26 -17.40 2.14
CA ALA A 244 8.37 -18.84 2.39
C ALA A 244 8.84 -19.14 3.81
N ASP A 245 9.77 -18.37 4.34
CA ASP A 245 10.26 -18.51 5.71
C ASP A 245 9.15 -18.23 6.73
N TYR A 246 8.40 -17.12 6.60
CA TYR A 246 7.26 -16.85 7.48
C TYR A 246 6.20 -17.95 7.39
N GLU A 247 5.81 -18.34 6.19
CA GLU A 247 4.79 -19.39 6.04
C GLU A 247 5.22 -20.69 6.69
N LYS A 248 6.46 -21.12 6.45
CA LYS A 248 7.02 -22.35 7.02
C LYS A 248 7.08 -22.32 8.55
N ASP A 249 7.65 -21.26 9.11
CA ASP A 249 7.94 -21.19 10.54
C ASP A 249 6.67 -20.93 11.36
N VAL A 250 5.75 -20.11 10.86
CA VAL A 250 4.44 -19.88 11.50
C VAL A 250 3.59 -21.16 11.46
N LYS A 251 3.55 -21.89 10.33
CA LYS A 251 2.84 -23.18 10.25
C LYS A 251 3.44 -24.22 11.20
N ALA A 252 4.76 -24.27 11.33
CA ALA A 252 5.42 -25.13 12.30
C ALA A 252 5.07 -24.78 13.76
N LEU A 253 4.91 -23.48 14.05
CA LEU A 253 4.56 -22.98 15.36
C LEU A 253 3.09 -23.24 15.73
N THR A 254 2.16 -22.97 14.81
CA THR A 254 0.72 -22.92 15.09
C THR A 254 -0.02 -24.19 14.70
N GLY A 255 0.56 -25.00 13.83
CA GLY A 255 -0.11 -26.17 13.22
C GLY A 255 -1.18 -25.81 12.20
N GLN A 256 -1.32 -24.52 11.80
CA GLN A 256 -2.32 -24.10 10.82
C GLN A 256 -2.01 -24.65 9.42
N ALA A 257 -3.06 -24.98 8.67
CA ALA A 257 -2.96 -25.33 7.26
C ALA A 257 -3.15 -24.12 6.34
N ASP A 258 -3.79 -23.06 6.84
CA ASP A 258 -4.11 -21.84 6.09
C ASP A 258 -2.86 -21.25 5.44
N PRO A 259 -2.95 -20.76 4.18
CA PRO A 259 -1.83 -20.07 3.53
C PRO A 259 -1.55 -18.71 4.20
N ILE A 260 -0.31 -18.24 4.08
CA ILE A 260 0.13 -16.96 4.65
C ILE A 260 0.72 -16.11 3.53
N PRO A 261 -0.10 -15.39 2.75
CA PRO A 261 0.40 -14.50 1.73
C PRO A 261 1.17 -13.33 2.35
N MET A 262 2.19 -12.86 1.64
CA MET A 262 2.88 -11.60 1.95
C MET A 262 2.33 -10.50 1.05
N LEU A 263 1.67 -9.51 1.66
CA LEU A 263 1.13 -8.34 0.97
C LEU A 263 2.15 -7.21 1.01
N GLN A 264 2.45 -6.58 -0.12
CA GLN A 264 3.43 -5.51 -0.23
C GLN A 264 2.96 -4.36 -1.13
N THR A 265 3.44 -3.14 -0.89
CA THR A 265 3.33 -2.01 -1.84
C THR A 265 4.61 -1.83 -2.62
N GLN A 266 4.53 -1.25 -3.84
CA GLN A 266 5.71 -0.84 -4.60
C GLN A 266 6.38 0.39 -3.97
N MET A 267 7.71 0.38 -3.95
CA MET A 267 8.52 1.55 -3.63
C MET A 267 8.28 2.66 -4.68
N SER A 268 8.19 3.93 -4.26
CA SER A 268 7.99 5.07 -5.15
C SER A 268 8.96 6.24 -4.90
N SER A 269 9.90 6.11 -3.94
CA SER A 269 10.72 7.21 -3.41
C SER A 269 12.21 7.17 -3.81
N TRP A 270 12.60 6.38 -4.81
CA TRP A 270 14.02 6.18 -5.20
C TRP A 270 14.77 7.45 -5.58
N THR A 271 14.06 8.46 -6.08
CA THR A 271 14.67 9.75 -6.44
C THR A 271 15.34 10.45 -5.26
N ARG A 272 14.84 10.22 -4.04
CA ARG A 272 15.42 10.73 -2.79
C ARG A 272 16.76 10.09 -2.44
N TYR A 273 17.08 8.97 -3.07
CA TYR A 273 18.34 8.25 -2.93
C TYR A 273 19.33 8.54 -4.09
N GLY A 274 19.08 9.59 -4.86
CA GLY A 274 20.02 10.10 -5.84
C GLY A 274 19.99 9.43 -7.21
N THR A 275 18.92 8.70 -7.53
CA THR A 275 18.74 8.05 -8.83
C THR A 275 17.48 8.53 -9.55
N THR A 276 17.46 8.45 -10.88
CA THR A 276 16.28 8.78 -11.68
C THR A 276 15.34 7.60 -11.86
N THR A 277 15.84 6.38 -11.67
CA THR A 277 15.10 5.11 -11.85
C THR A 277 15.47 4.13 -10.75
N SER A 278 14.70 3.05 -10.61
CA SER A 278 14.96 1.97 -9.66
C SER A 278 14.56 0.61 -10.23
N ALA A 279 15.35 -0.43 -9.94
CA ALA A 279 14.98 -1.81 -10.24
C ALA A 279 14.07 -2.43 -9.16
N ILE A 280 13.98 -1.83 -7.97
CA ILE A 280 13.19 -2.41 -6.86
C ILE A 280 11.70 -2.51 -7.16
N PRO A 281 11.00 -1.49 -7.68
CA PRO A 281 9.60 -1.63 -8.06
C PRO A 281 9.35 -2.73 -9.09
N GLN A 282 10.31 -2.93 -10.02
CA GLN A 282 10.24 -4.00 -11.02
C GLN A 282 10.40 -5.38 -10.37
N ALA A 283 11.32 -5.52 -9.42
CA ALA A 283 11.51 -6.75 -8.64
C ALA A 283 10.25 -7.09 -7.80
N GLN A 284 9.59 -6.07 -7.23
CA GLN A 284 8.33 -6.22 -6.49
C GLN A 284 7.18 -6.69 -7.40
N LEU A 285 7.07 -6.13 -8.61
CA LEU A 285 6.10 -6.57 -9.61
C LEU A 285 6.41 -8.00 -10.09
N ALA A 286 7.68 -8.30 -10.35
CA ALA A 286 8.11 -9.63 -10.78
C ALA A 286 7.85 -10.70 -9.70
N ALA A 287 8.09 -10.40 -8.42
CA ALA A 287 7.77 -11.30 -7.31
C ALA A 287 6.26 -11.61 -7.24
N HIS A 288 5.41 -10.61 -7.50
CA HIS A 288 3.97 -10.82 -7.57
C HIS A 288 3.57 -11.70 -8.76
N THR A 289 4.08 -11.44 -9.95
CA THR A 289 3.67 -12.16 -11.18
C THR A 289 4.18 -13.58 -11.24
N SER A 290 5.31 -13.89 -10.61
CA SER A 290 5.91 -15.24 -10.54
C SER A 290 5.54 -16.03 -9.28
N GLY A 291 4.96 -15.41 -8.27
CA GLY A 291 4.85 -15.96 -6.91
C GLY A 291 3.58 -16.76 -6.60
N ASP A 292 2.74 -17.12 -7.58
CA ASP A 292 1.52 -17.93 -7.40
C ASP A 292 0.60 -17.44 -6.26
N GLY A 293 0.51 -16.11 -6.06
CA GLY A 293 -0.28 -15.50 -5.00
C GLY A 293 0.34 -15.56 -3.60
N LYS A 294 1.59 -16.01 -3.47
CA LYS A 294 2.32 -16.00 -2.19
C LYS A 294 2.86 -14.62 -1.85
N VAL A 295 3.46 -13.93 -2.84
CA VAL A 295 3.82 -12.52 -2.74
C VAL A 295 2.81 -11.73 -3.56
N VAL A 296 2.07 -10.85 -2.90
CA VAL A 296 0.95 -10.11 -3.49
C VAL A 296 1.26 -8.61 -3.48
N LEU A 297 1.32 -8.01 -4.66
CA LEU A 297 1.53 -6.57 -4.80
C LEU A 297 0.20 -5.83 -4.67
N VAL A 298 0.05 -5.02 -3.61
CA VAL A 298 -1.15 -4.21 -3.36
C VAL A 298 -1.32 -3.14 -4.46
N GLY A 299 -0.26 -2.41 -4.73
CA GLY A 299 -0.20 -1.32 -5.71
C GLY A 299 0.98 -0.40 -5.43
N PRO A 300 1.11 0.71 -6.18
CA PRO A 300 2.14 1.71 -5.94
C PRO A 300 1.77 2.59 -4.74
N LYS A 301 2.72 3.42 -4.27
CA LYS A 301 2.50 4.39 -3.19
C LYS A 301 2.42 5.84 -3.67
N TYR A 302 2.69 6.15 -4.94
CA TYR A 302 2.81 7.54 -5.42
C TYR A 302 1.53 8.38 -5.29
N HIS A 303 0.37 7.77 -5.10
CA HIS A 303 -0.91 8.47 -4.91
C HIS A 303 -1.15 8.90 -3.46
N LEU A 304 -0.36 8.42 -2.51
CA LEU A 304 -0.52 8.68 -1.09
C LEU A 304 0.06 10.04 -0.69
N ALA A 305 -0.34 10.53 0.49
CA ALA A 305 0.18 11.77 1.05
C ALA A 305 1.55 11.53 1.71
N TYR A 306 2.58 12.17 1.17
CA TYR A 306 3.96 12.09 1.67
C TYR A 306 4.29 13.23 2.61
N SER A 307 5.16 12.95 3.58
CA SER A 307 5.81 13.95 4.43
C SER A 307 6.80 14.80 3.63
N PRO A 308 7.22 15.96 4.17
CA PRO A 308 8.15 16.87 3.48
C PRO A 308 9.51 16.27 3.11
N ASP A 309 9.92 15.16 3.76
CA ASP A 309 11.14 14.43 3.40
C ASP A 309 11.05 13.69 2.06
N GLY A 310 9.83 13.50 1.54
CA GLY A 310 9.57 12.88 0.24
C GLY A 310 9.82 11.37 0.18
N VAL A 311 9.98 10.73 1.33
CA VAL A 311 10.18 9.27 1.49
C VAL A 311 9.08 8.65 2.33
N HIS A 312 8.80 9.24 3.49
CA HIS A 312 7.81 8.75 4.44
C HIS A 312 6.44 9.36 4.17
N LEU A 313 5.41 8.70 4.66
CA LEU A 313 4.04 9.17 4.53
C LEU A 313 3.66 10.10 5.70
N THR A 314 2.64 10.92 5.49
CA THR A 314 1.95 11.59 6.59
C THR A 314 1.14 10.57 7.39
N ASN A 315 0.65 10.94 8.57
CA ASN A 315 -0.29 10.13 9.33
C ASN A 315 -1.51 9.69 8.50
N GLU A 316 -2.15 10.62 7.78
CA GLU A 316 -3.25 10.32 6.86
C GLU A 316 -2.81 9.37 5.72
N GLY A 317 -1.58 9.55 5.21
CA GLY A 317 -1.00 8.68 4.19
C GLY A 317 -0.82 7.23 4.67
N TYR A 318 -0.39 7.02 5.91
CA TYR A 318 -0.29 5.67 6.49
C TYR A 318 -1.66 5.02 6.68
N ARG A 319 -2.64 5.75 7.21
CA ARG A 319 -4.00 5.25 7.38
C ARG A 319 -4.64 4.91 6.04
N HIS A 320 -4.48 5.76 5.02
CA HIS A 320 -4.93 5.51 3.64
C HIS A 320 -4.27 4.24 3.07
N MET A 321 -2.94 4.12 3.19
CA MET A 321 -2.22 2.91 2.78
C MET A 321 -2.79 1.66 3.46
N GLY A 322 -3.13 1.73 4.74
CA GLY A 322 -3.79 0.63 5.46
C GLY A 322 -5.11 0.22 4.81
N GLU A 323 -5.93 1.18 4.39
CA GLU A 323 -7.19 0.90 3.69
C GLU A 323 -6.97 0.28 2.29
N ASP A 324 -5.90 0.62 1.58
CA ASP A 324 -5.52 -0.07 0.34
C ASP A 324 -5.15 -1.54 0.60
N TYR A 325 -4.37 -1.82 1.63
CA TYR A 325 -4.09 -3.21 2.05
C TYR A 325 -5.35 -3.97 2.44
N ALA A 326 -6.34 -3.31 3.04
CA ALA A 326 -7.60 -3.95 3.46
C ALA A 326 -8.39 -4.52 2.29
N LYS A 327 -8.45 -3.83 1.15
CA LYS A 327 -9.11 -4.32 -0.07
C LYS A 327 -8.47 -5.60 -0.58
N VAL A 328 -7.15 -5.62 -0.60
CA VAL A 328 -6.37 -6.77 -1.08
C VAL A 328 -6.48 -7.93 -0.08
N TYR A 329 -6.39 -7.66 1.22
CA TYR A 329 -6.62 -8.65 2.26
C TYR A 329 -8.00 -9.30 2.12
N ARG A 330 -9.05 -8.50 1.98
CA ARG A 330 -10.41 -9.01 1.74
C ARG A 330 -10.43 -9.98 0.56
N ARG A 331 -9.90 -9.57 -0.59
CA ARG A 331 -9.94 -10.38 -1.81
C ARG A 331 -9.15 -11.67 -1.69
N VAL A 332 -7.93 -11.60 -1.14
CA VAL A 332 -7.02 -12.75 -1.07
C VAL A 332 -7.36 -13.67 0.10
N VAL A 333 -7.61 -13.10 1.29
CA VAL A 333 -7.76 -13.88 2.52
C VAL A 333 -9.22 -14.30 2.76
N LEU A 334 -10.16 -13.37 2.65
CA LEU A 334 -11.56 -13.66 2.96
C LEU A 334 -12.29 -14.33 1.79
N GLU A 335 -12.13 -13.79 0.58
CA GLU A 335 -12.80 -14.32 -0.62
C GLU A 335 -12.01 -15.47 -1.27
N GLY A 336 -10.75 -15.69 -0.91
CA GLY A 336 -9.89 -16.72 -1.50
C GLY A 336 -9.64 -16.53 -3.00
N ARG A 337 -9.67 -15.29 -3.46
CA ARG A 337 -9.57 -14.93 -4.88
C ARG A 337 -8.20 -14.33 -5.18
N ARG A 338 -7.72 -14.57 -6.40
CA ARG A 338 -6.51 -13.93 -6.89
C ARG A 338 -6.69 -12.41 -6.94
N TRP A 339 -5.64 -11.69 -6.56
CA TRP A 339 -5.50 -10.25 -6.75
C TRP A 339 -4.50 -9.99 -7.88
N ASP A 340 -4.83 -9.04 -8.74
CA ASP A 340 -3.90 -8.41 -9.67
C ASP A 340 -4.09 -6.89 -9.54
N PRO A 341 -3.03 -6.09 -9.30
CA PRO A 341 -3.13 -4.64 -9.37
C PRO A 341 -3.34 -4.18 -10.82
N VAL A 342 -3.62 -2.90 -11.02
CA VAL A 342 -3.64 -2.34 -12.39
C VAL A 342 -2.22 -2.44 -12.97
N ARG A 343 -2.01 -3.37 -13.88
CA ARG A 343 -0.70 -3.69 -14.49
C ARG A 343 -0.86 -4.14 -15.93
N PRO A 344 0.16 -3.98 -16.81
CA PRO A 344 0.11 -4.53 -18.14
C PRO A 344 0.06 -6.07 -18.12
N ILE A 345 -0.78 -6.64 -19.00
CA ILE A 345 -0.87 -8.08 -19.24
C ILE A 345 -0.54 -8.44 -20.68
N ALA A 346 -0.67 -7.47 -21.61
CA ALA A 346 -0.22 -7.60 -22.97
C ALA A 346 0.12 -6.21 -23.54
N ILE A 347 1.19 -6.16 -24.32
CA ILE A 347 1.62 -4.98 -25.08
C ILE A 347 1.78 -5.41 -26.54
N SER A 348 1.17 -4.68 -27.45
CA SER A 348 1.31 -4.88 -28.89
C SER A 348 1.54 -3.55 -29.60
N ARG A 349 2.11 -3.61 -30.81
CA ARG A 349 2.36 -2.41 -31.62
C ARG A 349 2.06 -2.68 -33.10
N ALA A 350 1.44 -1.70 -33.73
CA ALA A 350 1.23 -1.66 -35.18
C ALA A 350 1.65 -0.26 -35.67
N GLY A 351 2.79 -0.19 -36.36
CA GLY A 351 3.35 1.09 -36.79
C GLY A 351 3.63 2.01 -35.59
N VAL A 352 3.00 3.15 -35.57
CA VAL A 352 3.12 4.18 -34.49
C VAL A 352 2.14 3.96 -33.35
N VAL A 353 1.25 2.98 -33.43
CA VAL A 353 0.21 2.73 -32.42
C VAL A 353 0.63 1.61 -31.48
N VAL A 354 0.75 1.91 -30.20
CA VAL A 354 0.99 0.94 -29.12
C VAL A 354 -0.32 0.70 -28.38
N THR A 355 -0.70 -0.55 -28.22
CA THR A 355 -1.88 -0.98 -27.47
C THR A 355 -1.45 -1.72 -26.20
N VAL A 356 -1.89 -1.25 -25.04
CA VAL A 356 -1.59 -1.84 -23.72
C VAL A 356 -2.89 -2.38 -23.15
N LYS A 357 -2.97 -3.69 -22.99
CA LYS A 357 -4.04 -4.34 -22.23
C LYS A 357 -3.60 -4.53 -20.78
N LEU A 358 -4.45 -4.15 -19.84
CA LEU A 358 -4.15 -4.19 -18.41
C LEU A 358 -5.05 -5.17 -17.66
N ALA A 359 -4.54 -5.75 -16.59
CA ALA A 359 -5.37 -6.28 -15.52
C ALA A 359 -6.00 -5.09 -14.80
N VAL A 360 -7.31 -5.13 -14.58
CA VAL A 360 -8.06 -4.01 -13.96
C VAL A 360 -9.01 -4.59 -12.92
N PRO A 361 -8.72 -4.42 -11.62
CA PRO A 361 -9.55 -4.95 -10.54
C PRO A 361 -11.01 -4.48 -10.59
N ALA A 362 -11.23 -3.22 -10.92
CA ALA A 362 -12.55 -2.60 -10.99
C ALA A 362 -12.64 -1.68 -12.24
N PRO A 363 -12.93 -2.23 -13.43
CA PRO A 363 -13.04 -1.44 -14.64
C PRO A 363 -14.22 -0.43 -14.60
N PRO A 364 -14.21 0.66 -15.40
CA PRO A 364 -13.20 0.97 -16.43
C PRO A 364 -11.96 1.68 -15.87
N LEU A 365 -10.91 1.74 -16.70
CA LEU A 365 -9.75 2.60 -16.50
C LEU A 365 -10.13 4.08 -16.63
N VAL A 366 -9.42 4.92 -15.89
CA VAL A 366 -9.58 6.40 -15.89
C VAL A 366 -8.20 7.06 -15.85
N LEU A 367 -7.98 8.09 -16.66
CA LEU A 367 -6.87 9.02 -16.51
C LEU A 367 -7.31 10.15 -15.56
N ASP A 368 -6.81 10.15 -14.33
CA ASP A 368 -7.27 11.06 -13.26
C ASP A 368 -6.21 12.09 -12.90
N THR A 369 -6.31 13.25 -13.51
CA THR A 369 -5.41 14.39 -13.27
C THR A 369 -5.77 15.19 -12.02
N LYS A 370 -6.89 14.90 -11.37
CA LYS A 370 -7.33 15.61 -10.15
C LYS A 370 -6.68 15.04 -8.89
N LEU A 371 -6.58 13.72 -8.82
CA LEU A 371 -6.00 13.04 -7.67
C LEU A 371 -4.48 12.89 -7.81
N VAL A 372 -4.00 12.59 -9.02
CA VAL A 372 -2.56 12.53 -9.32
C VAL A 372 -2.29 13.41 -10.55
N THR A 373 -1.47 14.43 -10.39
CA THR A 373 -1.15 15.35 -11.49
C THR A 373 -0.40 14.64 -12.62
N ASP A 374 -0.72 14.99 -13.86
CA ASP A 374 -0.05 14.44 -15.04
C ASP A 374 1.45 14.81 -15.02
N PRO A 375 2.37 13.82 -15.01
CA PRO A 375 3.80 14.09 -15.13
C PRO A 375 4.27 14.35 -16.58
N GLY A 376 3.35 14.29 -17.52
CA GLY A 376 3.55 14.20 -18.95
C GLY A 376 3.20 12.81 -19.48
N ASN A 377 2.49 12.77 -20.60
CA ASN A 377 2.03 11.53 -21.25
C ASN A 377 1.31 10.54 -20.29
N SER A 378 0.62 11.05 -19.31
CA SER A 378 -0.06 10.27 -18.26
C SER A 378 0.87 9.34 -17.47
N GLY A 379 2.18 9.56 -17.51
CA GLY A 379 3.20 8.72 -16.87
C GLY A 379 3.82 7.66 -17.79
N PHE A 380 3.42 7.57 -19.07
CA PHE A 380 4.03 6.65 -20.02
C PHE A 380 5.31 7.22 -20.65
N GLU A 381 6.29 6.35 -20.89
CA GLU A 381 7.58 6.68 -21.46
C GLU A 381 7.97 5.61 -22.50
N ILE A 382 8.61 6.04 -23.60
CA ILE A 382 9.26 5.14 -24.55
C ILE A 382 10.78 5.23 -24.35
N ALA A 383 11.45 4.08 -24.32
CA ALA A 383 12.89 4.02 -24.33
C ALA A 383 13.37 3.01 -25.38
N GLN A 384 14.56 3.25 -25.94
CA GLN A 384 15.23 2.34 -26.89
C GLN A 384 16.72 2.61 -26.92
N THR A 385 17.49 1.65 -27.45
CA THR A 385 18.93 1.74 -27.64
C THR A 385 19.26 2.01 -29.10
N GLY A 386 20.31 2.78 -29.37
CA GLY A 386 20.84 3.02 -30.73
C GLY A 386 20.09 4.03 -31.57
N ALA A 387 18.95 4.55 -31.13
CA ALA A 387 18.20 5.63 -31.77
C ALA A 387 17.46 6.48 -30.73
N PRO A 388 17.15 7.76 -31.02
CA PRO A 388 16.28 8.58 -30.16
C PRO A 388 14.90 7.93 -30.01
N ALA A 389 14.36 7.91 -28.80
CA ALA A 389 13.00 7.43 -28.57
C ALA A 389 11.98 8.37 -29.26
N PRO A 390 10.96 7.85 -29.96
CA PRO A 390 9.93 8.65 -30.55
C PRO A 390 9.09 9.32 -29.45
N ALA A 391 8.64 10.56 -29.70
CA ALA A 391 7.76 11.24 -28.79
C ALA A 391 6.38 10.57 -28.75
N ILE A 392 5.75 10.55 -27.57
CA ILE A 392 4.34 10.18 -27.41
C ILE A 392 3.49 11.40 -27.81
N MET A 393 2.57 11.20 -28.75
CA MET A 393 1.65 12.25 -29.26
C MET A 393 0.33 12.25 -28.50
N SER A 394 -0.14 11.07 -28.08
CA SER A 394 -1.37 10.94 -27.31
C SER A 394 -1.39 9.65 -26.50
N VAL A 395 -2.12 9.69 -25.37
CA VAL A 395 -2.48 8.56 -24.53
C VAL A 395 -3.99 8.60 -24.32
N ALA A 396 -4.68 7.52 -24.59
CA ALA A 396 -6.14 7.43 -24.43
C ALA A 396 -6.58 6.08 -23.88
N VAL A 397 -7.55 6.08 -22.98
CA VAL A 397 -8.30 4.87 -22.61
C VAL A 397 -9.29 4.58 -23.74
N THR A 398 -9.12 3.46 -24.46
CA THR A 398 -9.91 3.09 -25.63
C THR A 398 -10.87 1.94 -25.39
N ALA A 399 -10.70 1.22 -24.27
CA ALA A 399 -11.64 0.22 -23.77
C ALA A 399 -11.54 0.16 -22.23
N PRO A 400 -12.46 -0.52 -21.53
CA PRO A 400 -12.46 -0.57 -20.07
C PRO A 400 -11.14 -1.05 -19.42
N ASP A 401 -10.33 -1.80 -20.17
CA ASP A 401 -9.05 -2.39 -19.74
C ASP A 401 -7.88 -2.08 -20.69
N THR A 402 -8.04 -1.11 -21.60
CA THR A 402 -7.07 -0.90 -22.69
C THR A 402 -6.70 0.58 -22.81
N VAL A 403 -5.40 0.83 -22.88
CA VAL A 403 -4.81 2.12 -23.22
C VAL A 403 -4.17 2.04 -24.61
N THR A 404 -4.44 3.05 -25.45
CA THR A 404 -3.79 3.25 -26.75
C THR A 404 -2.86 4.46 -26.67
N ILE A 405 -1.62 4.28 -27.12
CA ILE A 405 -0.57 5.32 -27.16
C ILE A 405 -0.19 5.52 -28.63
N THR A 406 -0.26 6.76 -29.11
CA THR A 406 0.18 7.12 -30.47
C THR A 406 1.56 7.80 -30.40
N LEU A 407 2.50 7.31 -31.17
CA LEU A 407 3.87 7.84 -31.27
C LEU A 407 4.00 8.77 -32.50
N ALA A 408 4.93 9.70 -32.45
CA ALA A 408 5.26 10.60 -33.55
C ALA A 408 5.92 9.88 -34.75
N ALA A 409 6.60 8.76 -34.48
CA ALA A 409 7.28 7.92 -35.47
C ALA A 409 7.38 6.50 -34.93
N GLU A 410 7.65 5.51 -35.80
CA GLU A 410 7.94 4.16 -35.38
C GLU A 410 9.27 4.09 -34.62
N PRO A 411 9.34 3.31 -33.51
CA PRO A 411 10.61 3.06 -32.82
C PRO A 411 11.55 2.24 -33.73
N THR A 412 12.74 2.76 -33.97
CA THR A 412 13.74 2.16 -34.90
C THR A 412 14.94 1.53 -34.18
N GLY A 413 15.09 1.78 -32.86
CA GLY A 413 16.17 1.22 -32.06
C GLY A 413 15.95 -0.22 -31.62
N THR A 414 16.92 -0.75 -30.89
CA THR A 414 16.87 -2.05 -30.20
C THR A 414 16.43 -1.85 -28.74
N ASP A 415 16.19 -2.96 -28.01
CA ASP A 415 15.82 -2.94 -26.58
C ASP A 415 14.70 -1.94 -26.28
N ARG A 416 13.70 -1.94 -27.13
CA ARG A 416 12.57 -1.04 -27.02
C ARG A 416 11.75 -1.36 -25.76
N ARG A 417 11.46 -0.31 -24.99
CA ARG A 417 10.73 -0.43 -23.73
C ARG A 417 9.55 0.52 -23.72
N LEU A 418 8.45 0.04 -23.17
CA LEU A 418 7.34 0.85 -22.68
C LEU A 418 7.45 0.90 -21.15
N ARG A 419 7.51 2.11 -20.60
CA ARG A 419 7.64 2.35 -19.17
C ARG A 419 6.47 3.15 -18.66
N TYR A 420 6.20 3.01 -17.37
CA TYR A 420 5.15 3.79 -16.72
C TYR A 420 5.57 4.18 -15.31
N ALA A 421 5.40 5.47 -14.99
CA ALA A 421 5.77 6.04 -13.69
C ALA A 421 7.22 5.64 -13.30
N PHE A 422 8.15 5.64 -14.26
CA PHE A 422 9.45 4.99 -14.13
C PHE A 422 10.59 5.97 -13.90
N THR A 423 10.58 7.12 -14.61
CA THR A 423 11.65 8.11 -14.53
C THR A 423 11.17 9.37 -13.81
N ALA A 424 11.98 9.89 -12.91
CA ALA A 424 11.74 11.21 -12.34
C ALA A 424 13.06 11.90 -11.97
N PRO A 425 13.07 13.26 -11.83
CA PRO A 425 14.25 14.01 -11.46
C PRO A 425 14.81 13.57 -10.11
N ILE A 426 16.15 13.52 -10.00
CA ILE A 426 16.86 13.27 -8.74
C ILE A 426 16.39 14.30 -7.70
N GLN A 427 16.24 13.86 -6.46
CA GLN A 427 15.75 14.63 -5.30
C GLN A 427 14.26 15.03 -5.36
N ALA A 428 13.51 14.66 -6.40
CA ALA A 428 12.07 14.82 -6.36
C ALA A 428 11.46 14.00 -5.21
N SER A 429 10.56 14.59 -4.44
CA SER A 429 9.78 13.86 -3.44
C SER A 429 8.82 12.89 -4.12
N ALA A 430 8.59 11.72 -3.55
CA ALA A 430 7.46 10.89 -3.99
C ALA A 430 6.13 11.56 -3.60
N GLY A 431 5.08 11.27 -4.35
CA GLY A 431 3.75 11.80 -4.04
C GLY A 431 2.88 12.04 -5.28
N PRO A 432 1.62 12.47 -5.07
CA PRO A 432 0.64 12.62 -6.14
C PRO A 432 0.92 13.81 -7.08
N THR A 433 1.82 14.71 -6.71
CA THR A 433 2.13 15.92 -7.50
C THR A 433 3.58 16.00 -7.96
N THR A 434 4.44 15.10 -7.50
CA THR A 434 5.88 15.10 -7.78
C THR A 434 6.44 13.68 -7.79
N GLY A 435 7.70 13.53 -8.23
CA GLY A 435 8.35 12.23 -8.34
C GLY A 435 7.82 11.35 -9.47
N ALA A 436 8.24 10.09 -9.46
CA ALA A 436 7.79 9.12 -10.44
C ALA A 436 6.35 8.71 -10.15
N ARG A 437 5.45 9.07 -11.04
CA ARG A 437 4.01 8.86 -10.92
C ARG A 437 3.34 8.72 -12.28
N GLY A 438 2.09 8.28 -12.27
CA GLY A 438 1.20 8.32 -13.42
C GLY A 438 -0.23 8.45 -12.95
N ASN A 439 -1.12 8.91 -13.81
CA ASN A 439 -2.50 9.23 -13.44
C ASN A 439 -3.53 8.22 -13.97
N LEU A 440 -3.09 7.01 -14.33
CA LEU A 440 -3.96 5.91 -14.72
C LEU A 440 -4.41 5.12 -13.49
N ARG A 441 -5.72 4.99 -13.31
CA ARG A 441 -6.35 4.21 -12.25
C ARG A 441 -7.57 3.45 -12.74
N ASP A 442 -8.08 2.55 -11.93
CA ASP A 442 -9.38 1.93 -12.14
C ASP A 442 -10.55 2.76 -11.55
N SER A 443 -11.73 2.19 -11.54
CA SER A 443 -12.96 2.81 -11.03
C SER A 443 -13.46 2.16 -9.74
N ASP A 444 -12.56 1.63 -8.91
CA ASP A 444 -12.92 1.06 -7.61
C ASP A 444 -13.67 2.08 -6.75
N ALA A 445 -14.88 1.75 -6.36
CA ALA A 445 -15.78 2.58 -5.55
C ALA A 445 -15.90 2.07 -4.09
N THR A 446 -14.96 1.23 -3.65
CA THR A 446 -14.93 0.75 -2.25
C THR A 446 -14.97 1.93 -1.28
N PRO A 447 -15.96 2.00 -0.39
CA PRO A 447 -16.10 3.14 0.51
C PRO A 447 -15.03 3.11 1.60
N SER A 448 -14.15 4.11 1.60
CA SER A 448 -13.22 4.36 2.70
C SER A 448 -13.97 4.69 3.99
N ARG A 449 -13.38 4.37 5.12
CA ARG A 449 -13.89 4.82 6.42
C ARG A 449 -13.58 6.28 6.73
N HIS A 450 -12.64 6.86 6.00
CA HIS A 450 -12.12 8.20 6.26
C HIS A 450 -12.23 9.14 5.04
N GLY A 451 -12.99 8.72 4.00
CA GLY A 451 -13.23 9.53 2.81
C GLY A 451 -12.09 9.53 1.78
N TYR A 452 -11.13 8.61 1.89
CA TYR A 452 -10.08 8.46 0.88
C TYR A 452 -10.64 7.88 -0.42
N PRO A 453 -10.16 8.30 -1.58
CA PRO A 453 -10.43 7.63 -2.84
C PRO A 453 -9.60 6.33 -2.92
N LEU A 454 -10.25 5.17 -2.76
CA LEU A 454 -9.59 3.86 -2.75
C LEU A 454 -9.48 3.23 -4.15
N HIS A 455 -9.22 4.03 -5.20
CA HIS A 455 -8.96 3.52 -6.53
C HIS A 455 -7.65 2.74 -6.60
N ASN A 456 -7.57 1.76 -7.48
CA ASN A 456 -6.33 1.03 -7.70
C ASN A 456 -5.52 1.71 -8.80
N TRP A 457 -4.35 2.22 -8.44
CA TRP A 457 -3.47 2.94 -9.35
C TRP A 457 -2.55 1.99 -10.11
N CYS A 458 -2.22 2.35 -11.37
CA CYS A 458 -1.33 1.55 -12.18
C CYS A 458 0.08 1.49 -11.60
N VAL A 459 0.64 0.28 -11.55
CA VAL A 459 1.96 0.01 -10.96
C VAL A 459 3.08 0.65 -11.79
N HIS A 460 4.24 0.90 -11.15
CA HIS A 460 5.48 1.19 -11.88
C HIS A 460 5.87 -0.04 -12.72
N PHE A 461 6.14 0.14 -14.01
CA PHE A 461 6.61 -0.95 -14.85
C PHE A 461 7.62 -0.51 -15.91
N ASP A 462 8.40 -1.46 -16.40
CA ASP A 462 9.35 -1.36 -17.52
C ASP A 462 9.26 -2.65 -18.33
N GLU A 463 8.48 -2.63 -19.43
CA GLU A 463 8.15 -3.80 -20.20
C GLU A 463 8.70 -3.72 -21.63
N ALA A 464 8.91 -4.88 -22.26
CA ALA A 464 9.34 -4.93 -23.65
C ALA A 464 8.29 -4.33 -24.58
N LEU A 465 8.72 -3.48 -25.52
CA LEU A 465 7.88 -2.94 -26.59
C LEU A 465 8.24 -3.66 -27.90
N PRO A 466 7.29 -4.42 -28.48
CA PRO A 466 7.52 -5.21 -29.72
C PRO A 466 7.92 -4.38 -30.92
#